data_335ad7f7382aea773e041a1c11cee942
#
_entry.id   335ad7f7382aea773e041a1c11cee942
#
_cell.length_a   1.000
_cell.length_b   1.000
_cell.length_c   1.000
_cell.angle_alpha   90.00
_cell.angle_beta   90.00
_cell.angle_gamma   90.00
#
_symmetry.space_group_name_H-M   'P 1'
#
loop_
_entity.id
_entity.type
_entity.pdbx_description
1 polymer ?
#
loop_
_entity_poly.entity_id
_entity_poly.type
_entity_poly.pdbx_seq_one_letter_code
_entity_poly.pdbx_strand_id
1 'polypeptide(L)'
;LVGSAAKKFGSQCIVVAVDSKREGEKSYVYTHGGKNKTAFETSAWIKIVEGEGAGEILLTSMDRDGTKIGFDNELTSSIAKDLSLPLITSGGAGSIDHMIEGITDGKADAVLAASIFHQKEITIAEVKDGLASKGIEVRL
;
A
#
# COMPACT_ATOMS: atom_id res chain seq x y z
N LEU A 1 8.00 -16.87 -9.62
CA LEU A 1 7.75 -15.74 -10.53
C LEU A 1 8.52 -14.50 -10.07
N VAL A 2 8.36 -14.02 -8.81
CA VAL A 2 9.05 -12.82 -8.29
C VAL A 2 10.57 -12.97 -8.45
N GLY A 3 11.16 -14.02 -7.91
CA GLY A 3 12.60 -14.23 -7.97
C GLY A 3 13.16 -14.35 -9.40
N SER A 4 12.42 -14.97 -10.32
CA SER A 4 12.84 -15.04 -11.73
C SER A 4 12.79 -13.67 -12.41
N ALA A 5 11.78 -12.85 -12.11
CA ALA A 5 11.66 -11.50 -12.63
C ALA A 5 12.75 -10.58 -12.05
N ALA A 6 13.00 -10.64 -10.74
CA ALA A 6 14.03 -9.88 -10.06
C ALA A 6 15.44 -10.20 -10.62
N LYS A 7 15.75 -11.48 -10.85
CA LYS A 7 17.03 -11.88 -11.48
C LYS A 7 17.18 -11.36 -12.91
N LYS A 8 16.08 -11.25 -13.66
CA LYS A 8 16.13 -10.82 -15.06
C LYS A 8 16.18 -9.31 -15.23
N PHE A 9 15.41 -8.56 -14.42
CA PHE A 9 15.18 -7.13 -14.61
C PHE A 9 15.75 -6.25 -13.50
N GLY A 10 16.20 -6.86 -12.39
CA GLY A 10 16.58 -6.17 -11.16
C GLY A 10 15.40 -6.03 -10.20
N SER A 11 15.66 -6.15 -8.91
CA SER A 11 14.62 -6.03 -7.86
C SER A 11 13.87 -4.71 -7.93
N GLN A 12 14.55 -3.61 -8.21
CA GLN A 12 13.97 -2.26 -8.29
C GLN A 12 12.85 -2.12 -9.34
N CYS A 13 12.74 -3.07 -10.28
CA CYS A 13 11.69 -3.08 -11.30
C CYS A 13 10.47 -3.90 -10.88
N ILE A 14 10.51 -4.57 -9.73
CA ILE A 14 9.49 -5.55 -9.32
C ILE A 14 8.68 -5.01 -8.16
N VAL A 15 7.46 -4.58 -8.45
CA VAL A 15 6.46 -4.23 -7.44
C VAL A 15 5.54 -5.43 -7.23
N VAL A 16 5.40 -5.88 -5.99
CA VAL A 16 4.47 -6.96 -5.63
C VAL A 16 3.21 -6.36 -5.03
N ALA A 17 2.09 -6.49 -5.75
CA ALA A 17 0.78 -6.10 -5.25
C ALA A 17 0.19 -7.20 -4.35
N VAL A 18 -0.25 -6.80 -3.17
CA VAL A 18 -0.80 -7.67 -2.13
C VAL A 18 -2.17 -7.17 -1.71
N ASP A 19 -3.22 -7.89 -2.07
CA ASP A 19 -4.57 -7.65 -1.59
C ASP A 19 -4.71 -8.32 -0.22
N SER A 20 -4.98 -7.54 0.81
CA SER A 20 -5.07 -7.98 2.20
C SER A 20 -6.47 -7.75 2.75
N LYS A 21 -7.00 -8.73 3.45
CA LYS A 21 -8.28 -8.64 4.15
C LYS A 21 -8.15 -9.08 5.59
N ARG A 22 -8.75 -8.30 6.50
CA ARG A 22 -8.75 -8.60 7.93
C ARG A 22 -9.77 -9.69 8.27
N GLU A 23 -9.34 -10.63 9.09
CA GLU A 23 -10.19 -11.67 9.68
C GLU A 23 -9.84 -11.84 11.16
N GLY A 24 -10.66 -11.26 12.02
CA GLY A 24 -10.37 -11.16 13.45
C GLY A 24 -9.13 -10.30 13.71
N GLU A 25 -8.15 -10.84 14.41
CA GLU A 25 -6.90 -10.14 14.74
C GLU A 25 -5.83 -10.25 13.66
N LYS A 26 -6.06 -11.05 12.61
CA LYS A 26 -5.09 -11.31 11.54
C LYS A 26 -5.58 -10.79 10.20
N SER A 27 -4.63 -10.56 9.30
CA SER A 27 -4.90 -10.21 7.92
C SER A 27 -4.32 -11.27 6.99
N TYR A 28 -5.07 -11.64 5.95
CA TYR A 28 -4.72 -12.69 5.01
C TYR A 28 -4.66 -12.17 3.59
N VAL A 29 -3.77 -12.77 2.81
CA VAL A 29 -3.63 -12.47 1.38
C VAL A 29 -4.78 -13.08 0.59
N TYR A 30 -5.34 -12.28 -0.30
CA TYR A 30 -6.35 -12.68 -1.27
C TYR A 30 -5.81 -12.59 -2.69
N THR A 31 -6.37 -13.38 -3.58
CA THR A 31 -6.00 -13.44 -5.00
C THR A 31 -7.23 -13.33 -5.89
N HIS A 32 -7.02 -13.21 -7.21
CA HIS A 32 -8.10 -13.14 -8.21
C HIS A 32 -9.07 -11.98 -7.96
N GLY A 33 -8.53 -10.80 -7.65
CA GLY A 33 -9.35 -9.61 -7.36
C GLY A 33 -10.17 -9.78 -6.09
N GLY A 34 -9.58 -10.35 -5.04
CA GLY A 34 -10.21 -10.53 -3.75
C GLY A 34 -11.17 -11.71 -3.61
N LYS A 35 -11.25 -12.59 -4.62
CA LYS A 35 -12.21 -13.71 -4.62
C LYS A 35 -11.72 -14.93 -3.84
N ASN A 36 -10.41 -15.18 -3.82
CA ASN A 36 -9.84 -16.38 -3.25
C ASN A 36 -8.94 -16.06 -2.09
N LYS A 37 -9.33 -16.46 -0.88
CA LYS A 37 -8.47 -16.44 0.30
C LYS A 37 -7.33 -17.43 0.12
N THR A 38 -6.13 -17.02 0.50
CA THR A 38 -4.97 -17.91 0.60
C THR A 38 -4.75 -18.38 2.04
N ALA A 39 -3.83 -19.33 2.24
CA ALA A 39 -3.39 -19.72 3.58
C ALA A 39 -2.34 -18.76 4.18
N PHE A 40 -1.89 -17.75 3.44
CA PHE A 40 -0.83 -16.86 3.87
C PHE A 40 -1.39 -15.69 4.68
N GLU A 41 -0.87 -15.51 5.89
CA GLU A 41 -0.99 -14.27 6.64
C GLU A 41 -0.21 -13.16 5.88
N THR A 42 -0.75 -11.95 5.83
CA THR A 42 -0.20 -10.85 5.00
C THR A 42 1.26 -10.54 5.35
N SER A 43 1.59 -10.43 6.63
CA SER A 43 2.97 -10.17 7.09
C SER A 43 3.94 -11.27 6.68
N ALA A 44 3.55 -12.53 6.83
CA ALA A 44 4.37 -13.67 6.45
C ALA A 44 4.60 -13.73 4.93
N TRP A 45 3.56 -13.45 4.14
CA TRP A 45 3.68 -13.41 2.68
C TRP A 45 4.62 -12.30 2.20
N ILE A 46 4.50 -11.10 2.78
CA ILE A 46 5.37 -9.96 2.44
C ILE A 46 6.85 -10.31 2.71
N LYS A 47 7.16 -10.98 3.83
CA LYS A 47 8.52 -11.46 4.10
C LYS A 47 9.03 -12.48 3.08
N ILE A 48 8.16 -13.36 2.62
CA ILE A 48 8.53 -14.33 1.57
C ILE A 48 8.87 -13.61 0.27
N VAL A 49 8.05 -12.66 -0.20
CA VAL A 49 8.30 -11.97 -1.46
C VAL A 49 9.46 -10.98 -1.38
N GLU A 50 9.72 -10.38 -0.20
CA GLU A 50 10.94 -9.62 0.08
C GLU A 50 12.17 -10.52 -0.11
N GLY A 51 12.19 -11.69 0.50
CA GLY A 51 13.27 -12.68 0.35
C GLY A 51 13.43 -13.21 -1.07
N GLU A 52 12.36 -13.24 -1.86
CA GLU A 52 12.38 -13.61 -3.28
C GLU A 52 12.92 -12.50 -4.20
N GLY A 53 13.13 -11.28 -3.68
CA GLY A 53 13.73 -10.18 -4.43
C GLY A 53 12.70 -9.17 -4.97
N ALA A 54 11.54 -9.03 -4.34
CA ALA A 54 10.68 -7.88 -4.59
C ALA A 54 11.45 -6.58 -4.34
N GLY A 55 11.13 -5.53 -5.09
CA GLY A 55 11.73 -4.20 -4.93
C GLY A 55 10.83 -3.22 -4.20
N GLU A 56 9.50 -3.40 -4.31
CA GLU A 56 8.48 -2.60 -3.61
C GLU A 56 7.26 -3.48 -3.28
N ILE A 57 6.52 -3.08 -2.27
CA ILE A 57 5.24 -3.69 -1.90
C ILE A 57 4.12 -2.66 -2.11
N LEU A 58 3.09 -3.03 -2.90
CA LEU A 58 1.83 -2.30 -2.98
C LEU A 58 0.79 -3.06 -2.14
N LEU A 59 0.48 -2.54 -0.96
CA LEU A 59 -0.44 -3.15 -0.02
C LEU A 59 -1.83 -2.52 -0.14
N THR A 60 -2.81 -3.29 -0.57
CA THR A 60 -4.21 -2.85 -0.64
C THR A 60 -5.02 -3.47 0.49
N SER A 61 -5.60 -2.64 1.35
CA SER A 61 -6.61 -3.08 2.31
C SER A 61 -7.96 -3.22 1.61
N MET A 62 -8.42 -4.45 1.44
CA MET A 62 -9.73 -4.74 0.85
C MET A 62 -10.90 -4.25 1.73
N ASP A 63 -10.68 -4.18 3.05
CA ASP A 63 -11.69 -3.69 4.00
C ASP A 63 -11.90 -2.17 3.87
N ARG A 64 -10.89 -1.46 3.38
CA ARG A 64 -10.91 -0.01 3.19
C ARG A 64 -11.20 0.40 1.75
N ASP A 65 -10.92 -0.47 0.79
CA ASP A 65 -11.05 -0.12 -0.63
C ASP A 65 -12.48 0.30 -1.00
N GLY A 66 -12.60 1.44 -1.70
CA GLY A 66 -13.86 2.05 -2.08
C GLY A 66 -14.63 2.77 -0.95
N THR A 67 -14.19 2.71 0.31
CA THR A 67 -14.93 3.25 1.46
C THR A 67 -14.74 4.76 1.68
N LYS A 68 -13.64 5.34 1.22
CA LYS A 68 -13.23 6.75 1.44
C LYS A 68 -13.09 7.15 2.92
N ILE A 69 -12.86 6.19 3.84
CA ILE A 69 -12.72 6.45 5.29
C ILE A 69 -11.27 6.45 5.78
N GLY A 70 -10.31 6.47 4.87
CA GLY A 70 -8.88 6.45 5.14
C GLY A 70 -8.27 5.07 4.94
N PHE A 71 -6.93 5.06 4.81
CA PHE A 71 -6.14 3.83 4.69
C PHE A 71 -6.20 2.99 5.97
N ASP A 72 -5.85 1.72 5.88
CA ASP A 72 -5.63 0.86 7.05
C ASP A 72 -4.24 1.15 7.64
N ASN A 73 -4.12 2.28 8.36
CA ASN A 73 -2.85 2.73 8.92
C ASN A 73 -2.29 1.77 9.96
N GLU A 74 -3.17 1.04 10.69
CA GLU A 74 -2.76 0.01 11.63
C GLU A 74 -2.05 -1.15 10.93
N LEU A 75 -2.65 -1.69 9.88
CA LEU A 75 -2.05 -2.75 9.08
C LEU A 75 -0.76 -2.26 8.42
N THR A 76 -0.80 -1.09 7.77
CA THR A 76 0.34 -0.51 7.04
C THR A 76 1.54 -0.31 7.98
N SER A 77 1.33 0.33 9.15
CA SER A 77 2.40 0.58 10.11
C SER A 77 2.95 -0.70 10.73
N SER A 78 2.09 -1.71 10.94
CA SER A 78 2.55 -3.02 11.43
C SER A 78 3.49 -3.72 10.45
N ILE A 79 3.22 -3.60 9.14
CA ILE A 79 4.08 -4.13 8.08
C ILE A 79 5.36 -3.31 7.94
N ALA A 80 5.26 -1.97 7.94
CA ALA A 80 6.39 -1.06 7.77
C ALA A 80 7.51 -1.27 8.81
N LYS A 81 7.16 -1.67 10.05
CA LYS A 81 8.13 -1.90 11.13
C LYS A 81 9.22 -2.91 10.78
N ASP A 82 8.87 -3.93 10.03
CA ASP A 82 9.75 -5.08 9.76
C ASP A 82 10.13 -5.19 8.29
N LEU A 83 9.62 -4.30 7.43
CA LEU A 83 9.89 -4.30 5.99
C LEU A 83 11.08 -3.39 5.66
N SER A 84 12.01 -3.87 4.84
CA SER A 84 13.15 -3.08 4.35
C SER A 84 12.91 -2.47 2.96
N LEU A 85 11.80 -2.79 2.32
CA LEU A 85 11.41 -2.30 1.00
C LEU A 85 10.45 -1.10 1.11
N PRO A 86 10.42 -0.23 0.10
CA PRO A 86 9.37 0.77 -0.02
C PRO A 86 7.98 0.15 0.04
N LEU A 87 7.10 0.75 0.85
CA LEU A 87 5.73 0.33 1.06
C LEU A 87 4.76 1.38 0.54
N ILE A 88 3.91 0.98 -0.39
CA ILE A 88 2.84 1.80 -0.95
C ILE A 88 1.53 1.34 -0.34
N THR A 89 0.82 2.22 0.39
CA THR A 89 -0.52 1.88 0.92
C THR A 89 -1.62 2.25 -0.06
N SER A 90 -2.65 1.41 -0.14
CA SER A 90 -3.79 1.53 -1.06
C SER A 90 -5.09 1.08 -0.40
N GLY A 91 -6.20 1.62 -0.89
CA GLY A 91 -7.56 1.32 -0.42
C GLY A 91 -8.02 2.24 0.70
N GLY A 92 -9.08 3.01 0.43
CA GLY A 92 -9.76 3.87 1.41
C GLY A 92 -9.48 5.36 1.33
N ALA A 93 -8.60 5.82 0.45
CA ALA A 93 -8.33 7.25 0.29
C ALA A 93 -9.58 8.03 -0.13
N GLY A 94 -9.92 9.07 0.63
CA GLY A 94 -11.09 9.93 0.38
C GLY A 94 -10.81 11.42 0.60
N SER A 95 -9.64 11.78 1.13
CA SER A 95 -9.25 13.17 1.39
C SER A 95 -7.74 13.33 1.39
N ILE A 96 -7.28 14.59 1.39
CA ILE A 96 -5.85 14.94 1.53
C ILE A 96 -5.34 14.52 2.92
N ASP A 97 -6.15 14.68 3.98
CA ASP A 97 -5.77 14.26 5.32
C ASP A 97 -5.51 12.75 5.38
N HIS A 98 -6.31 11.93 4.71
CA HIS A 98 -6.04 10.50 4.60
C HIS A 98 -4.69 10.19 3.94
N MET A 99 -4.27 10.99 2.94
CA MET A 99 -2.95 10.84 2.32
C MET A 99 -1.82 11.18 3.30
N ILE A 100 -2.00 12.25 4.08
CA ILE A 100 -1.07 12.65 5.14
C ILE A 100 -0.96 11.54 6.18
N GLU A 101 -2.09 11.05 6.70
CA GLU A 101 -2.14 9.96 7.70
C GLU A 101 -1.50 8.67 7.18
N GLY A 102 -1.68 8.33 5.91
CA GLY A 102 -1.04 7.17 5.29
C GLY A 102 0.48 7.21 5.39
N ILE A 103 1.08 8.39 5.20
CA ILE A 103 2.52 8.60 5.34
C ILE A 103 2.94 8.72 6.81
N THR A 104 2.22 9.54 7.61
CA THR A 104 2.66 9.86 8.98
C THR A 104 2.35 8.75 9.98
N ASP A 105 1.14 8.22 9.96
CA ASP A 105 0.64 7.22 10.91
C ASP A 105 0.83 5.80 10.36
N GLY A 106 0.49 5.61 9.09
CA GLY A 106 0.70 4.35 8.37
C GLY A 106 2.16 4.01 8.13
N LYS A 107 3.07 5.00 8.17
CA LYS A 107 4.51 4.82 7.87
C LYS A 107 4.77 4.29 6.47
N ALA A 108 3.86 4.55 5.53
CA ALA A 108 4.07 4.22 4.13
C ALA A 108 5.05 5.21 3.48
N ASP A 109 5.83 4.73 2.52
CA ASP A 109 6.72 5.54 1.70
C ASP A 109 5.96 6.25 0.56
N ALA A 110 4.83 5.69 0.15
CA ALA A 110 3.94 6.27 -0.84
C ALA A 110 2.47 5.89 -0.60
N VAL A 111 1.57 6.67 -1.17
CA VAL A 111 0.11 6.42 -1.10
C VAL A 111 -0.47 6.32 -2.51
N LEU A 112 -1.39 5.38 -2.71
CA LEU A 112 -2.10 5.19 -3.96
C LEU A 112 -3.59 5.46 -3.75
N ALA A 113 -4.16 6.27 -4.65
CA ALA A 113 -5.60 6.50 -4.73
C ALA A 113 -6.07 6.45 -6.18
N ALA A 114 -7.30 6.06 -6.39
CA ALA A 114 -7.90 5.96 -7.72
C ALA A 114 -9.18 6.81 -7.83
N SER A 115 -10.23 6.48 -7.11
CA SER A 115 -11.57 7.03 -7.30
C SER A 115 -11.63 8.54 -7.15
N ILE A 116 -10.99 9.12 -6.16
CA ILE A 116 -11.00 10.57 -5.92
C ILE A 116 -10.37 11.37 -7.06
N PHE A 117 -9.37 10.80 -7.76
CA PHE A 117 -8.76 11.41 -8.93
C PHE A 117 -9.61 11.19 -10.19
N HIS A 118 -10.12 9.97 -10.41
CA HIS A 118 -11.00 9.67 -11.55
C HIS A 118 -12.30 10.44 -11.51
N GLN A 119 -12.86 10.66 -10.33
CA GLN A 119 -14.07 11.45 -10.13
C GLN A 119 -13.80 12.96 -10.08
N LYS A 120 -12.54 13.38 -10.20
CA LYS A 120 -12.10 14.78 -10.15
C LYS A 120 -12.50 15.51 -8.86
N GLU A 121 -12.58 14.79 -7.76
CA GLU A 121 -12.88 15.38 -6.45
C GLU A 121 -11.70 16.17 -5.91
N ILE A 122 -10.49 15.69 -6.16
CA ILE A 122 -9.22 16.31 -5.75
C ILE A 122 -8.22 16.14 -6.88
N THR A 123 -7.38 17.14 -7.10
CA THR A 123 -6.28 17.08 -8.06
C THR A 123 -5.00 16.57 -7.42
N ILE A 124 -4.08 16.05 -8.24
CA ILE A 124 -2.75 15.62 -7.76
C ILE A 124 -1.96 16.84 -7.19
N ALA A 125 -2.13 18.03 -7.78
CA ALA A 125 -1.48 19.25 -7.31
C ALA A 125 -1.95 19.59 -5.88
N GLU A 126 -3.26 19.60 -5.62
CA GLU A 126 -3.81 19.86 -4.28
C GLU A 126 -3.31 18.85 -3.24
N VAL A 127 -3.18 17.58 -3.61
CA VAL A 127 -2.60 16.55 -2.72
C VAL A 127 -1.14 16.88 -2.40
N LYS A 128 -0.34 17.20 -3.41
CA LYS A 128 1.08 17.55 -3.23
C LYS A 128 1.25 18.81 -2.36
N ASP A 129 0.45 19.83 -2.60
CA ASP A 129 0.46 21.06 -1.80
C ASP A 129 0.06 20.76 -0.34
N GLY A 130 -0.95 19.94 -0.13
CA GLY A 130 -1.37 19.48 1.19
C GLY A 130 -0.27 18.72 1.94
N LEU A 131 0.38 17.77 1.29
CA LEU A 131 1.51 17.02 1.86
C LEU A 131 2.68 17.95 2.18
N ALA A 132 3.07 18.82 1.26
CA ALA A 132 4.15 19.80 1.46
C ALA A 132 3.87 20.74 2.63
N SER A 133 2.62 21.19 2.83
CA SER A 133 2.20 22.04 3.93
C SER A 133 2.42 21.41 5.31
N LYS A 134 2.50 20.08 5.38
CA LYS A 134 2.80 19.30 6.58
C LYS A 134 4.27 18.88 6.68
N GLY A 135 5.14 19.41 5.80
CA GLY A 135 6.57 19.09 5.80
C GLY A 135 6.91 17.72 5.21
N ILE A 136 5.96 17.09 4.51
CA ILE A 136 6.21 15.84 3.79
C ILE A 136 6.84 16.20 2.44
N GLU A 137 8.01 15.64 2.16
CA GLU A 137 8.69 15.86 0.88
C GLU A 137 7.90 15.24 -0.26
N VAL A 138 7.65 16.05 -1.29
CA VAL A 138 6.97 15.62 -2.51
C VAL A 138 7.68 16.17 -3.74
N ARG A 139 7.66 15.40 -4.82
CA ARG A 139 8.14 15.90 -6.11
C ARG A 139 7.07 16.79 -6.74
N LEU A 140 7.36 18.10 -6.81
CA LEU A 140 6.51 19.10 -7.46
C LEU A 140 6.61 19.01 -8.99
#